data_42506fa07c36e8c3cfaa5adf837bad3a
#
_entry.id   42506fa07c36e8c3cfaa5adf837bad3a
#
_cell.length_a   1.000
_cell.length_b   1.000
_cell.length_c   1.000
_cell.angle_alpha   90.00
_cell.angle_beta   90.00
_cell.angle_gamma   90.00
#
_symmetry.space_group_name_H-M   'P 1'
#
loop_
_entity.id
_entity.type
_entity.pdbx_description
1 polymer ?
#
loop_
_entity_poly.entity_id
_entity_poly.type
_entity_poly.pdbx_seq_one_letter_code
_entity_poly.pdbx_strand_id
1 'polypeptide(L)'
;LPRLQADAERHEWPPRWLMGQLREQTVLVVGLGGIGREVARLLAAFGTCVIGTSRRGEPVDGVSELVHPSDLADVVGRVDGIVVTLPATAATEKLVSAEVLDAVRPGATLVNVGRGSVIDEDALVTALREGRVGFAALDVFAKEPLDPASPLWDLPNVIISPHNATLTPAEGR
;
A
#
# COMPACT_ATOMS: atom_id res chain seq x y z
N LEU A 1 -1.17 -10.95 -9.43
CA LEU A 1 -0.75 -10.69 -10.83
C LEU A 1 0.61 -11.31 -11.15
N PRO A 2 1.73 -11.08 -10.42
CA PRO A 2 3.03 -11.66 -10.78
C PRO A 2 3.02 -13.19 -10.92
N ARG A 3 2.33 -13.90 -10.01
CA ARG A 3 2.19 -15.35 -10.08
C ARG A 3 1.44 -15.78 -11.35
N LEU A 4 0.34 -15.13 -11.70
CA LEU A 4 -0.44 -15.44 -12.91
C LEU A 4 0.37 -15.20 -14.18
N GLN A 5 1.19 -14.14 -14.18
CA GLN A 5 2.06 -13.83 -15.30
C GLN A 5 3.15 -14.90 -15.46
N ALA A 6 3.79 -15.32 -14.37
CA ALA A 6 4.78 -16.38 -14.37
C ALA A 6 4.20 -17.73 -14.83
N ASP A 7 2.96 -18.06 -14.42
CA ASP A 7 2.27 -19.26 -14.88
C ASP A 7 1.96 -19.17 -16.40
N ALA A 8 1.53 -18.00 -16.88
CA ALA A 8 1.27 -17.78 -18.30
C ALA A 8 2.54 -17.89 -19.17
N GLU A 9 3.67 -17.36 -18.69
CA GLU A 9 4.97 -17.47 -19.36
C GLU A 9 5.45 -18.93 -19.51
N ARG A 10 5.08 -19.79 -18.52
CA ARG A 10 5.37 -21.22 -18.54
C ARG A 10 4.31 -22.05 -19.28
N HIS A 11 3.25 -21.41 -19.80
CA HIS A 11 2.07 -22.05 -20.38
C HIS A 11 1.40 -23.06 -19.40
N GLU A 12 1.42 -22.74 -18.11
CA GLU A 12 0.83 -23.57 -17.06
C GLU A 12 -0.56 -23.08 -16.70
N TRP A 13 -1.52 -24.01 -16.59
CA TRP A 13 -2.84 -23.74 -16.05
C TRP A 13 -2.89 -24.19 -14.59
N PRO A 14 -2.69 -23.28 -13.63
CA PRO A 14 -2.61 -23.68 -12.23
C PRO A 14 -3.96 -24.13 -11.68
N PRO A 15 -3.97 -24.93 -10.60
CA PRO A 15 -5.21 -25.27 -9.91
C PRO A 15 -5.90 -24.00 -9.41
N ARG A 16 -7.22 -24.03 -9.28
CA ARG A 16 -8.00 -22.93 -8.74
C ARG A 16 -7.61 -22.65 -7.30
N TRP A 17 -7.44 -21.38 -6.94
CA TRP A 17 -7.28 -20.92 -5.56
C TRP A 17 -8.36 -19.91 -5.19
N LEU A 18 -8.61 -19.77 -3.90
CA LEU A 18 -9.53 -18.76 -3.40
C LEU A 18 -8.93 -17.37 -3.58
N MET A 19 -9.73 -16.47 -4.12
CA MET A 19 -9.41 -15.05 -4.25
C MET A 19 -10.29 -14.27 -3.28
N GLY A 20 -9.68 -13.34 -2.54
CA GLY A 20 -10.42 -12.40 -1.69
C GLY A 20 -11.24 -11.42 -2.53
N GLN A 21 -12.34 -10.93 -1.97
CA GLN A 21 -13.17 -9.89 -2.57
C GLN A 21 -13.00 -8.59 -1.79
N LEU A 22 -12.87 -7.45 -2.47
CA LEU A 22 -12.70 -6.14 -1.82
C LEU A 22 -13.80 -5.84 -0.78
N ARG A 23 -15.04 -6.21 -1.05
CA ARG A 23 -16.16 -6.01 -0.12
C ARG A 23 -16.03 -6.74 1.22
N GLU A 24 -15.15 -7.72 1.31
CA GLU A 24 -14.89 -8.52 2.51
C GLU A 24 -13.64 -8.02 3.26
N GLN A 25 -12.99 -7.00 2.73
CA GLN A 25 -11.72 -6.50 3.25
C GLN A 25 -11.91 -5.22 4.05
N THR A 26 -10.97 -5.03 4.97
CA THR A 26 -10.74 -3.75 5.65
C THR A 26 -9.46 -3.14 5.09
N VAL A 27 -9.53 -1.90 4.62
CA VAL A 27 -8.39 -1.19 4.04
C VAL A 27 -8.10 0.08 4.82
N LEU A 28 -6.83 0.26 5.21
CA LEU A 28 -6.33 1.47 5.84
C LEU A 28 -5.80 2.42 4.79
N VAL A 29 -6.34 3.63 4.72
CA VAL A 29 -5.83 4.73 3.88
C VAL A 29 -5.00 5.67 4.76
N VAL A 30 -3.68 5.63 4.55
CA VAL A 30 -2.72 6.45 5.29
C VAL A 30 -2.57 7.79 4.57
N GLY A 31 -3.33 8.78 5.08
CA GLY A 31 -3.42 10.12 4.50
C GLY A 31 -4.72 10.36 3.72
N LEU A 32 -5.57 11.24 4.25
CA LEU A 32 -6.85 11.63 3.65
C LEU A 32 -6.76 13.02 2.97
N GLY A 33 -5.71 13.21 2.16
CA GLY A 33 -5.61 14.33 1.22
C GLY A 33 -6.49 14.11 -0.02
N GLY A 34 -6.26 14.86 -1.11
CA GLY A 34 -7.05 14.73 -2.34
C GLY A 34 -7.10 13.29 -2.87
N ILE A 35 -5.94 12.64 -3.04
CA ILE A 35 -5.83 11.26 -3.50
C ILE A 35 -6.47 10.29 -2.50
N GLY A 36 -6.13 10.40 -1.22
CA GLY A 36 -6.63 9.47 -0.21
C GLY A 36 -8.14 9.51 -0.01
N ARG A 37 -8.77 10.68 -0.10
CA ARG A 37 -10.24 10.82 -0.07
C ARG A 37 -10.89 10.12 -1.26
N GLU A 38 -10.31 10.25 -2.45
CA GLU A 38 -10.85 9.61 -3.64
C GLU A 38 -10.67 8.08 -3.58
N VAL A 39 -9.52 7.60 -3.10
CA VAL A 39 -9.29 6.17 -2.82
C VAL A 39 -10.32 5.63 -1.83
N ALA A 40 -10.57 6.34 -0.72
CA ALA A 40 -11.54 5.94 0.29
C ALA A 40 -12.97 5.85 -0.31
N ARG A 41 -13.37 6.87 -1.08
CA ARG A 41 -14.67 6.90 -1.76
C ARG A 41 -14.85 5.72 -2.72
N LEU A 42 -13.82 5.40 -3.52
CA LEU A 42 -13.85 4.28 -4.47
C LEU A 42 -13.89 2.93 -3.74
N LEU A 43 -13.07 2.74 -2.72
CA LEU A 43 -13.09 1.51 -1.91
C LEU A 43 -14.44 1.29 -1.23
N ALA A 44 -15.03 2.34 -0.65
CA ALA A 44 -16.36 2.27 -0.06
C ALA A 44 -17.45 1.89 -1.08
N ALA A 45 -17.33 2.37 -2.34
CA ALA A 45 -18.25 1.99 -3.42
C ALA A 45 -18.16 0.50 -3.80
N PHE A 46 -17.01 -0.15 -3.53
CA PHE A 46 -16.86 -1.62 -3.65
C PHE A 46 -17.35 -2.37 -2.41
N GLY A 47 -17.83 -1.67 -1.38
CA GLY A 47 -18.29 -2.28 -0.13
C GLY A 47 -17.16 -2.62 0.85
N THR A 48 -15.95 -2.10 0.61
CA THR A 48 -14.79 -2.26 1.51
C THR A 48 -14.99 -1.44 2.78
N CYS A 49 -14.63 -1.99 3.94
CA CYS A 49 -14.54 -1.23 5.17
C CYS A 49 -13.28 -0.35 5.13
N VAL A 50 -13.42 0.97 5.17
CA VAL A 50 -12.28 1.89 5.06
C VAL A 50 -11.98 2.53 6.40
N ILE A 51 -10.74 2.35 6.87
CA ILE A 51 -10.15 3.10 7.99
C ILE A 51 -9.24 4.17 7.38
N GLY A 52 -9.28 5.39 7.91
CA GLY A 52 -8.43 6.46 7.40
C GLY A 52 -7.62 7.13 8.50
N THR A 53 -6.40 7.62 8.17
CA THR A 53 -5.65 8.41 9.13
C THR A 53 -5.96 9.89 9.02
N SER A 54 -6.23 10.52 10.16
CA SER A 54 -6.48 11.96 10.25
C SER A 54 -5.89 12.54 11.53
N ARG A 55 -5.18 13.67 11.42
CA ARG A 55 -4.71 14.44 12.58
C ARG A 55 -5.82 15.29 13.22
N ARG A 56 -6.87 15.60 12.45
CA ARG A 56 -7.96 16.50 12.88
C ARG A 56 -9.20 15.74 13.31
N GLY A 57 -9.35 14.47 12.92
CA GLY A 57 -10.53 13.67 13.23
C GLY A 57 -11.81 14.10 12.52
N GLU A 58 -11.73 14.96 11.50
CA GLU A 58 -12.90 15.41 10.74
C GLU A 58 -13.45 14.26 9.90
N PRO A 59 -14.77 14.00 9.91
CA PRO A 59 -15.39 12.96 9.10
C PRO A 59 -15.05 13.11 7.61
N VAL A 60 -14.81 11.98 6.96
CA VAL A 60 -14.52 11.91 5.52
C VAL A 60 -15.48 10.91 4.89
N ASP A 61 -16.09 11.30 3.79
CA ASP A 61 -17.02 10.45 3.06
C ASP A 61 -16.34 9.13 2.61
N GLY A 62 -17.05 8.01 2.81
CA GLY A 62 -16.52 6.68 2.52
C GLY A 62 -15.55 6.11 3.56
N VAL A 63 -15.24 6.83 4.65
CA VAL A 63 -14.40 6.37 5.75
C VAL A 63 -15.25 5.95 6.93
N SER A 64 -15.13 4.70 7.35
CA SER A 64 -15.91 4.13 8.46
C SER A 64 -15.33 4.47 9.84
N GLU A 65 -14.01 4.64 9.91
CA GLU A 65 -13.26 4.89 11.14
C GLU A 65 -12.08 5.81 10.86
N LEU A 66 -11.85 6.78 11.74
CA LEU A 66 -10.68 7.63 11.72
C LEU A 66 -9.76 7.32 12.88
N VAL A 67 -8.47 7.19 12.59
CA VAL A 67 -7.42 6.96 13.58
C VAL A 67 -6.35 8.04 13.49
N HIS A 68 -5.69 8.33 14.59
CA HIS A 68 -4.57 9.26 14.55
C HIS A 68 -3.33 8.56 13.93
N PRO A 69 -2.48 9.26 13.16
CA PRO A 69 -1.27 8.66 12.57
C PRO A 69 -0.30 8.01 13.56
N SER A 70 -0.30 8.43 14.85
CA SER A 70 0.51 7.78 15.89
C SER A 70 0.05 6.38 16.25
N ASP A 71 -1.19 6.02 15.92
CA ASP A 71 -1.84 4.78 16.35
C ASP A 71 -1.79 3.72 15.23
N LEU A 72 -0.93 3.93 14.22
CA LEU A 72 -0.81 3.03 13.07
C LEU A 72 -0.48 1.60 13.48
N ALA A 73 0.47 1.41 14.40
CA ALA A 73 0.87 0.08 14.87
C ALA A 73 -0.28 -0.71 15.50
N ASP A 74 -1.21 -0.02 16.17
CA ASP A 74 -2.38 -0.65 16.80
C ASP A 74 -3.46 -1.06 15.79
N VAL A 75 -3.44 -0.44 14.61
CA VAL A 75 -4.49 -0.60 13.59
C VAL A 75 -4.11 -1.58 12.49
N VAL A 76 -2.83 -1.61 12.08
CA VAL A 76 -2.38 -2.40 10.91
C VAL A 76 -2.56 -3.90 11.08
N GLY A 77 -2.65 -4.40 12.32
CA GLY A 77 -2.88 -5.83 12.60
C GLY A 77 -4.30 -6.32 12.25
N ARG A 78 -5.26 -5.41 12.01
CA ARG A 78 -6.66 -5.74 11.71
C ARG A 78 -7.11 -5.36 10.29
N VAL A 79 -6.18 -4.96 9.42
CA VAL A 79 -6.51 -4.58 8.04
C VAL A 79 -5.91 -5.56 7.03
N ASP A 80 -6.58 -5.71 5.91
CA ASP A 80 -6.17 -6.58 4.80
C ASP A 80 -5.32 -5.84 3.77
N GLY A 81 -5.44 -4.51 3.76
CA GLY A 81 -4.69 -3.65 2.85
C GLY A 81 -4.34 -2.30 3.47
N ILE A 82 -3.22 -1.73 3.01
CA ILE A 82 -2.71 -0.42 3.42
C ILE A 82 -2.44 0.37 2.15
N VAL A 83 -3.03 1.55 2.01
CA VAL A 83 -2.77 2.47 0.90
C VAL A 83 -2.16 3.76 1.44
N VAL A 84 -0.91 4.04 1.04
CA VAL A 84 -0.16 5.22 1.46
C VAL A 84 -0.27 6.31 0.40
N THR A 85 -0.78 7.49 0.81
CA THR A 85 -0.99 8.66 -0.07
C THR A 85 -0.43 9.96 0.53
N LEU A 86 0.43 9.85 1.54
CA LEU A 86 1.00 11.02 2.22
C LEU A 86 2.11 11.70 1.42
N PRO A 87 2.24 13.02 1.52
CA PRO A 87 3.41 13.74 1.03
C PRO A 87 4.63 13.51 1.92
N ALA A 88 5.83 13.74 1.37
CA ALA A 88 7.08 13.74 2.14
C ALA A 88 7.18 15.03 2.98
N THR A 89 7.25 14.86 4.27
CA THR A 89 7.51 15.93 5.26
C THR A 89 8.28 15.34 6.43
N ALA A 90 8.91 16.16 7.26
CA ALA A 90 9.58 15.68 8.47
C ALA A 90 8.64 14.87 9.40
N ALA A 91 7.34 15.18 9.41
CA ALA A 91 6.36 14.48 10.24
C ALA A 91 5.85 13.16 9.62
N THR A 92 6.13 12.91 8.35
CA THR A 92 5.70 11.70 7.64
C THR A 92 6.86 10.80 7.23
N GLU A 93 8.09 11.23 7.49
CA GLU A 93 9.28 10.42 7.24
C GLU A 93 9.24 9.13 8.07
N LYS A 94 9.35 7.99 7.39
CA LYS A 94 9.26 6.64 7.98
C LYS A 94 8.06 6.46 8.92
N LEU A 95 6.93 7.14 8.65
CA LEU A 95 5.71 6.99 9.44
C LEU A 95 5.21 5.53 9.42
N VAL A 96 5.34 4.86 8.28
CA VAL A 96 5.20 3.39 8.19
C VAL A 96 6.55 2.79 8.55
N SER A 97 6.82 2.76 9.85
CA SER A 97 8.08 2.33 10.46
C SER A 97 8.23 0.81 10.49
N ALA A 98 9.40 0.34 10.94
CA ALA A 98 9.62 -1.08 11.20
C ALA A 98 8.59 -1.63 12.21
N GLU A 99 8.30 -0.89 13.29
CA GLU A 99 7.29 -1.27 14.29
C GLU A 99 5.90 -1.44 13.67
N VAL A 100 5.49 -0.51 12.79
CA VAL A 100 4.22 -0.59 12.07
C VAL A 100 4.21 -1.83 11.15
N LEU A 101 5.29 -2.06 10.41
CA LEU A 101 5.41 -3.20 9.49
C LEU A 101 5.47 -4.55 10.23
N ASP A 102 6.04 -4.57 11.44
CA ASP A 102 6.06 -5.75 12.31
C ASP A 102 4.66 -6.11 12.84
N ALA A 103 3.82 -5.11 13.04
CA ALA A 103 2.44 -5.28 13.52
C ALA A 103 1.44 -5.61 12.39
N VAL A 104 1.85 -5.55 11.12
CA VAL A 104 0.95 -5.82 9.98
C VAL A 104 0.42 -7.24 10.02
N ARG A 105 -0.88 -7.38 9.75
CA ARG A 105 -1.52 -8.68 9.59
C ARG A 105 -0.82 -9.49 8.48
N PRO A 106 -0.41 -10.74 8.76
CA PRO A 106 0.27 -11.57 7.77
C PRO A 106 -0.54 -11.70 6.46
N GLY A 107 0.12 -11.48 5.34
CA GLY A 107 -0.48 -11.55 4.01
C GLY A 107 -1.15 -10.27 3.53
N ALA A 108 -1.14 -9.19 4.31
CA ALA A 108 -1.72 -7.91 3.90
C ALA A 108 -1.06 -7.34 2.64
N THR A 109 -1.84 -6.56 1.87
CA THR A 109 -1.37 -5.83 0.69
C THR A 109 -0.97 -4.41 1.06
N LEU A 110 0.18 -3.93 0.56
CA LEU A 110 0.62 -2.55 0.73
C LEU A 110 0.73 -1.85 -0.63
N VAL A 111 0.16 -0.66 -0.74
CA VAL A 111 0.23 0.18 -1.94
C VAL A 111 0.81 1.54 -1.55
N ASN A 112 1.85 2.00 -2.24
CA ASN A 112 2.38 3.35 -2.03
C ASN A 112 2.37 4.15 -3.33
N VAL A 113 1.52 5.16 -3.36
CA VAL A 113 1.41 6.18 -4.43
C VAL A 113 1.63 7.59 -3.88
N GLY A 114 2.08 7.70 -2.65
CA GLY A 114 2.41 8.97 -1.99
C GLY A 114 3.87 9.37 -2.22
N ARG A 115 4.73 9.07 -1.26
CA ARG A 115 6.20 9.27 -1.36
C ARG A 115 6.93 8.11 -0.69
N GLY A 116 8.06 7.70 -1.26
CA GLY A 116 8.84 6.57 -0.77
C GLY A 116 9.36 6.76 0.65
N SER A 117 9.80 7.96 0.99
CA SER A 117 10.32 8.29 2.33
C SER A 117 9.30 8.12 3.47
N VAL A 118 8.02 7.97 3.17
CA VAL A 118 6.97 7.72 4.18
C VAL A 118 7.08 6.30 4.78
N ILE A 119 7.71 5.37 4.05
CA ILE A 119 7.90 3.99 4.48
C ILE A 119 9.37 3.76 4.82
N ASP A 120 9.64 2.99 5.85
CA ASP A 120 10.96 2.41 6.07
C ASP A 120 11.18 1.28 5.06
N GLU A 121 11.92 1.59 3.97
CA GLU A 121 12.07 0.69 2.82
C GLU A 121 12.83 -0.59 3.19
N ASP A 122 13.84 -0.52 4.07
CA ASP A 122 14.57 -1.70 4.53
C ASP A 122 13.69 -2.64 5.36
N ALA A 123 12.87 -2.06 6.23
CA ALA A 123 11.90 -2.81 7.01
C ALA A 123 10.81 -3.41 6.12
N LEU A 124 10.38 -2.70 5.06
CA LEU A 124 9.42 -3.22 4.08
C LEU A 124 9.99 -4.43 3.32
N VAL A 125 11.25 -4.37 2.89
CA VAL A 125 11.93 -5.51 2.24
C VAL A 125 11.92 -6.74 3.16
N THR A 126 12.20 -6.54 4.45
CA THR A 126 12.18 -7.60 5.45
C THR A 126 10.77 -8.18 5.61
N ALA A 127 9.77 -7.33 5.79
CA ALA A 127 8.36 -7.73 5.94
C ALA A 127 7.81 -8.49 4.71
N LEU A 128 8.26 -8.11 3.50
CA LEU A 128 7.92 -8.79 2.24
C LEU A 128 8.56 -10.19 2.16
N ARG A 129 9.82 -10.33 2.53
CA ARG A 129 10.54 -11.62 2.55
C ARG A 129 9.93 -12.61 3.55
N GLU A 130 9.47 -12.10 4.68
CA GLU A 130 8.84 -12.89 5.73
C GLU A 130 7.34 -13.15 5.48
N GLY A 131 6.76 -12.53 4.46
CA GLY A 131 5.35 -12.69 4.10
C GLY A 131 4.37 -11.98 5.04
N ARG A 132 4.84 -11.13 5.96
CA ARG A 132 3.99 -10.24 6.75
C ARG A 132 3.26 -9.27 5.82
N VAL A 133 3.99 -8.57 4.98
CA VAL A 133 3.42 -7.94 3.79
C VAL A 133 3.41 -8.98 2.69
N GLY A 134 2.22 -9.47 2.34
CA GLY A 134 2.05 -10.53 1.34
C GLY A 134 2.29 -10.04 -0.09
N PHE A 135 2.03 -8.76 -0.34
CA PHE A 135 2.18 -8.15 -1.65
C PHE A 135 2.37 -6.62 -1.52
N ALA A 136 3.24 -6.05 -2.34
CA ALA A 136 3.37 -4.59 -2.44
C ALA A 136 3.26 -4.09 -3.88
N ALA A 137 2.58 -2.94 -4.07
CA ALA A 137 2.60 -2.15 -5.30
C ALA A 137 3.20 -0.77 -4.99
N LEU A 138 4.36 -0.49 -5.55
CA LEU A 138 5.16 0.68 -5.23
C LEU A 138 5.39 1.52 -6.48
N ASP A 139 4.86 2.75 -6.47
CA ASP A 139 5.10 3.74 -7.54
C ASP A 139 6.19 4.74 -7.16
N VAL A 140 6.58 4.76 -5.88
CA VAL A 140 7.52 5.72 -5.31
C VAL A 140 8.49 5.03 -4.34
N PHE A 141 9.73 5.56 -4.27
CA PHE A 141 10.83 4.97 -3.51
C PHE A 141 11.53 6.01 -2.64
N ALA A 142 12.26 5.55 -1.62
CA ALA A 142 13.03 6.43 -0.72
C ALA A 142 14.09 7.22 -1.50
N LYS A 143 14.67 6.61 -2.53
CA LYS A 143 15.58 7.25 -3.49
C LYS A 143 15.12 6.92 -4.91
N GLU A 144 14.95 7.94 -5.72
CA GLU A 144 14.56 7.82 -7.13
C GLU A 144 15.62 8.41 -8.06
N PRO A 145 15.97 7.74 -9.16
CA PRO A 145 15.51 6.42 -9.58
C PRO A 145 15.88 5.32 -8.58
N LEU A 146 15.06 4.25 -8.50
CA LEU A 146 15.36 3.09 -7.66
C LEU A 146 16.70 2.49 -8.06
N ASP A 147 17.57 2.25 -7.09
CA ASP A 147 18.89 1.69 -7.29
C ASP A 147 18.79 0.32 -8.01
N PRO A 148 19.56 0.09 -9.08
CA PRO A 148 19.60 -1.22 -9.74
C PRO A 148 19.95 -2.39 -8.82
N ALA A 149 20.66 -2.13 -7.70
CA ALA A 149 21.00 -3.13 -6.69
C ALA A 149 19.90 -3.30 -5.61
N SER A 150 18.77 -2.59 -5.72
CA SER A 150 17.69 -2.72 -4.73
C SER A 150 17.12 -4.13 -4.74
N PRO A 151 16.97 -4.76 -3.56
CA PRO A 151 16.37 -6.08 -3.45
C PRO A 151 14.89 -6.11 -3.87
N LEU A 152 14.22 -4.98 -3.96
CA LEU A 152 12.82 -4.88 -4.38
C LEU A 152 12.61 -5.40 -5.81
N TRP A 153 13.62 -5.31 -6.69
CA TRP A 153 13.53 -5.81 -8.07
C TRP A 153 13.34 -7.32 -8.16
N ASP A 154 13.92 -8.06 -7.20
CA ASP A 154 13.95 -9.52 -7.21
C ASP A 154 12.82 -10.15 -6.40
N LEU A 155 11.99 -9.36 -5.71
CA LEU A 155 10.91 -9.88 -4.90
C LEU A 155 9.68 -10.24 -5.77
N PRO A 156 9.25 -11.52 -5.77
CA PRO A 156 8.15 -11.98 -6.63
C PRO A 156 6.78 -11.45 -6.21
N ASN A 157 6.69 -10.86 -5.02
CA ASN A 157 5.48 -10.26 -4.46
C ASN A 157 5.50 -8.73 -4.47
N VAL A 158 6.29 -8.13 -5.37
CA VAL A 158 6.36 -6.68 -5.57
C VAL A 158 6.02 -6.32 -7.01
N ILE A 159 5.22 -5.27 -7.18
CA ILE A 159 5.08 -4.55 -8.46
C ILE A 159 5.73 -3.19 -8.29
N ILE A 160 6.57 -2.82 -9.25
CA ILE A 160 7.27 -1.55 -9.32
C ILE A 160 6.75 -0.77 -10.52
N SER A 161 6.42 0.51 -10.32
CA SER A 161 6.19 1.47 -11.39
C SER A 161 7.04 2.73 -11.19
N PRO A 162 7.42 3.44 -12.26
CA PRO A 162 8.44 4.48 -12.19
C PRO A 162 7.84 5.86 -11.93
N HIS A 163 7.17 6.04 -10.78
CA HIS A 163 6.56 7.30 -10.32
C HIS A 163 5.63 7.95 -11.38
N ASN A 164 4.75 7.14 -11.94
CA ASN A 164 3.85 7.57 -13.01
C ASN A 164 2.35 7.36 -12.72
N ALA A 165 1.99 6.98 -11.51
CA ALA A 165 0.60 6.73 -11.12
C ALA A 165 -0.34 7.94 -11.31
N THR A 166 0.22 9.15 -11.37
CA THR A 166 -0.53 10.40 -11.62
C THR A 166 -0.40 10.94 -13.03
N LEU A 167 0.46 10.35 -13.87
CA LEU A 167 0.68 10.86 -15.23
C LEU A 167 -0.49 10.49 -16.13
N THR A 168 -1.15 11.50 -16.66
CA THR A 168 -2.17 11.35 -17.70
C THR A 168 -1.66 11.88 -19.04
N PRO A 169 -2.24 11.48 -20.19
CA PRO A 169 -1.84 12.02 -21.50
C PRO A 169 -1.95 13.55 -21.61
N ALA A 170 -2.76 14.19 -20.74
CA ALA A 170 -2.88 15.66 -20.70
C ALA A 170 -1.72 16.33 -19.97
N GLU A 171 -1.04 15.64 -19.05
CA GLU A 171 0.07 16.16 -18.24
C GLU A 171 1.44 15.84 -18.83
N GLY A 172 1.51 14.92 -19.79
CA GLY A 172 2.73 14.52 -20.49
C GLY A 172 3.04 15.32 -21.77
N ARG A 173 2.44 16.53 -21.95
CA ARG A 173 2.70 17.41 -23.08
C ARG A 173 3.40 18.69 -22.64
#